data_2646a72ebbdfc9a2f09659bedeb0f250
#
_entry.id   2646a72ebbdfc9a2f09659bedeb0f250
#
_cell.length_a   1.000
_cell.length_b   1.000
_cell.length_c   1.000
_cell.angle_alpha   90.00
_cell.angle_beta   90.00
_cell.angle_gamma   90.00
#
_symmetry.space_group_name_H-M   'P 1'
#
loop_
_entity.id
_entity.type
_entity.pdbx_description
1 polymer ?
#
loop_
_entity_poly.entity_id
_entity_poly.type
_entity_poly.pdbx_seq_one_letter_code
_entity_poly.pdbx_strand_id
1 'polypeptide(L)'
;MDKIIGMGNALVDVLVTLQDDSLLDEMSLPKGSMQLINEDKFLKISGKFSGMKTHKATGGSAGNTVLALANLGAHPGFIGKIGNDDFGQYFKKNGLKQGIDMKLLAGDLPTGVASTFISPDGERTFGTYLGAAATMKAENLTLDMFKGYAYLYIDCLLYTSPS
;
A
#
# COMPACT_ATOMS: atom_id res chain seq x y z
N MET A 1 25.57 1.42 12.47
CA MET A 1 24.37 0.58 12.50
C MET A 1 24.08 0.11 11.10
N ASP A 2 23.90 -1.18 10.93
CA ASP A 2 23.61 -1.76 9.62
C ASP A 2 22.25 -1.25 9.12
N LYS A 3 22.20 -0.85 7.84
CA LYS A 3 20.96 -0.33 7.24
C LYS A 3 20.14 -1.47 6.66
N ILE A 4 18.82 -1.32 6.77
CA ILE A 4 17.83 -2.28 6.26
C ILE A 4 17.09 -1.61 5.10
N ILE A 5 16.85 -2.34 4.02
CA ILE A 5 15.96 -1.92 2.95
C ILE A 5 14.78 -2.89 2.87
N GLY A 6 13.57 -2.35 2.86
CA GLY A 6 12.34 -3.11 2.62
C GLY A 6 11.94 -3.05 1.15
N MET A 7 11.37 -4.13 0.65
CA MET A 7 10.80 -4.19 -0.69
C MET A 7 9.42 -4.82 -0.65
N GLY A 8 8.44 -4.16 -1.27
CA GLY A 8 7.08 -4.70 -1.32
C GLY A 8 6.08 -3.76 -2.00
N ASN A 9 4.80 -4.07 -1.82
CA ASN A 9 3.73 -3.29 -2.41
C ASN A 9 3.64 -1.91 -1.76
N ALA A 10 3.81 -0.85 -2.56
CA ALA A 10 3.55 0.52 -2.16
C ALA A 10 2.05 0.77 -2.22
N LEU A 11 1.38 0.79 -1.07
CA LEU A 11 -0.06 0.97 -0.96
C LEU A 11 -0.39 2.21 -0.13
N VAL A 12 -1.50 2.85 -0.47
CA VAL A 12 -2.12 3.87 0.39
C VAL A 12 -3.38 3.28 0.99
N ASP A 13 -3.46 3.26 2.31
CA ASP A 13 -4.67 2.87 3.03
C ASP A 13 -5.64 4.04 3.06
N VAL A 14 -6.87 3.81 2.60
CA VAL A 14 -7.99 4.75 2.68
C VAL A 14 -9.03 4.17 3.63
N LEU A 15 -9.10 4.72 4.83
CA LEU A 15 -9.99 4.24 5.89
C LEU A 15 -11.31 4.99 5.85
N VAL A 16 -12.41 4.25 5.91
CA VAL A 16 -13.78 4.76 5.94
C VAL A 16 -14.53 4.11 7.08
N THR A 17 -15.10 4.90 7.98
CA THR A 17 -16.01 4.39 9.01
C THR A 17 -17.41 4.35 8.45
N LEU A 18 -18.03 3.17 8.48
CA LEU A 18 -19.37 2.91 8.00
C LEU A 18 -20.42 3.20 9.09
N GLN A 19 -21.61 3.61 8.69
CA GLN A 19 -22.79 3.71 9.58
C GLN A 19 -23.48 2.36 9.75
N ASP A 20 -23.43 1.52 8.71
CA ASP A 20 -23.90 0.14 8.65
C ASP A 20 -23.12 -0.64 7.59
N ASP A 21 -23.39 -1.93 7.44
CA ASP A 21 -22.66 -2.81 6.54
C ASP A 21 -23.23 -2.85 5.10
N SER A 22 -24.26 -2.07 4.78
CA SER A 22 -24.95 -2.11 3.46
C SER A 22 -23.99 -1.86 2.27
N LEU A 23 -22.99 -0.99 2.46
CA LEU A 23 -22.00 -0.73 1.43
C LEU A 23 -21.11 -1.96 1.16
N LEU A 24 -20.82 -2.78 2.16
CA LEU A 24 -20.05 -4.02 1.98
C LEU A 24 -20.84 -5.01 1.12
N ASP A 25 -22.14 -5.14 1.36
CA ASP A 25 -23.03 -6.00 0.58
C ASP A 25 -23.12 -5.49 -0.87
N GLU A 26 -23.35 -4.18 -1.06
CA GLU A 26 -23.40 -3.54 -2.38
C GLU A 26 -22.11 -3.80 -3.17
N MET A 27 -20.95 -3.74 -2.51
CA MET A 27 -19.64 -3.97 -3.12
C MET A 27 -19.25 -5.45 -3.15
N SER A 28 -20.09 -6.36 -2.66
CA SER A 28 -19.77 -7.79 -2.55
C SER A 28 -18.40 -8.03 -1.89
N LEU A 29 -18.20 -7.39 -0.74
CA LEU A 29 -17.03 -7.53 0.11
C LEU A 29 -17.47 -8.25 1.41
N PRO A 30 -17.16 -9.54 1.59
CA PRO A 30 -17.51 -10.25 2.82
C PRO A 30 -16.90 -9.55 4.04
N LYS A 31 -17.74 -9.22 5.02
CA LYS A 31 -17.31 -8.57 6.27
C LYS A 31 -16.15 -9.32 6.93
N GLY A 32 -15.17 -8.60 7.43
CA GLY A 32 -14.00 -9.14 8.08
C GLY A 32 -12.97 -9.77 7.12
N SER A 33 -13.18 -9.68 5.80
CA SER A 33 -12.28 -10.27 4.82
C SER A 33 -11.34 -9.26 4.17
N MET A 34 -10.24 -9.76 3.60
CA MET A 34 -9.39 -9.04 2.67
C MET A 34 -9.57 -9.64 1.28
N GLN A 35 -10.01 -8.82 0.34
CA GLN A 35 -10.20 -9.19 -1.06
C GLN A 35 -9.24 -8.40 -1.95
N LEU A 36 -8.51 -9.08 -2.83
CA LEU A 36 -7.87 -8.42 -3.96
C LEU A 36 -8.94 -8.08 -5.00
N ILE A 37 -8.96 -6.82 -5.41
CA ILE A 37 -9.94 -6.30 -6.36
C ILE A 37 -9.25 -5.78 -7.63
N ASN A 38 -9.98 -5.83 -8.73
CA ASN A 38 -9.55 -5.24 -10.00
C ASN A 38 -9.81 -3.72 -10.04
N GLU A 39 -9.33 -3.07 -11.09
CA GLU A 39 -9.46 -1.62 -11.28
C GLU A 39 -10.93 -1.16 -11.34
N ASP A 40 -11.78 -1.88 -12.06
CA ASP A 40 -13.21 -1.51 -12.17
C ASP A 40 -13.89 -1.48 -10.81
N LYS A 41 -13.63 -2.49 -9.96
CA LYS A 41 -14.18 -2.54 -8.60
C LYS A 41 -13.58 -1.45 -7.71
N PHE A 42 -12.29 -1.17 -7.86
CA PHE A 42 -11.62 -0.06 -7.16
C PHE A 42 -12.26 1.30 -7.52
N LEU A 43 -12.50 1.56 -8.80
CA LEU A 43 -13.13 2.80 -9.26
C LEU A 43 -14.56 2.95 -8.71
N LYS A 44 -15.34 1.88 -8.69
CA LYS A 44 -16.68 1.87 -8.08
C LYS A 44 -16.63 2.21 -6.59
N ILE A 45 -15.72 1.58 -5.85
CA ILE A 45 -15.52 1.83 -4.41
C ILE A 45 -15.08 3.27 -4.19
N SER A 46 -14.09 3.76 -4.92
CA SER A 46 -13.56 5.13 -4.80
C SER A 46 -14.63 6.18 -5.09
N GLY A 47 -15.53 5.91 -6.04
CA GLY A 47 -16.68 6.77 -6.33
C GLY A 47 -17.64 6.91 -5.15
N LYS A 48 -17.78 5.89 -4.31
CA LYS A 48 -18.62 5.92 -3.11
C LYS A 48 -18.02 6.74 -1.95
N PHE A 49 -16.69 6.95 -1.97
CA PHE A 49 -16.04 7.76 -0.93
C PHE A 49 -16.35 9.26 -1.03
N SER A 50 -16.91 9.71 -2.16
CA SER A 50 -17.31 11.09 -2.35
C SER A 50 -18.36 11.48 -1.29
N GLY A 51 -18.04 12.50 -0.46
CA GLY A 51 -18.89 12.92 0.66
C GLY A 51 -18.71 12.14 1.96
N MET A 52 -17.91 11.05 1.98
CA MET A 52 -17.60 10.33 3.20
C MET A 52 -16.33 10.89 3.86
N LYS A 53 -16.29 10.85 5.20
CA LYS A 53 -15.07 11.18 5.93
C LYS A 53 -14.06 10.05 5.76
N THR A 54 -12.96 10.33 5.07
CA THR A 54 -11.88 9.37 4.84
C THR A 54 -10.62 9.80 5.56
N HIS A 55 -9.82 8.82 6.01
CA HIS A 55 -8.46 9.02 6.48
C HIS A 55 -7.49 8.28 5.55
N LYS A 56 -6.35 8.91 5.26
CA LYS A 56 -5.30 8.29 4.44
C LYS A 56 -4.08 7.98 5.30
N ALA A 57 -3.48 6.81 5.08
CA ALA A 57 -2.20 6.43 5.67
C ALA A 57 -1.34 5.74 4.61
N THR A 58 -0.03 5.75 4.80
CA THR A 58 0.84 4.85 4.04
C THR A 58 0.62 3.43 4.53
N GLY A 59 0.51 2.48 3.62
CA GLY A 59 0.22 1.08 3.90
C GLY A 59 1.19 0.14 3.19
N GLY A 60 0.79 -1.12 3.12
CA GLY A 60 1.62 -2.21 2.64
C GLY A 60 2.52 -2.76 3.76
N SER A 61 2.63 -4.09 3.86
CA SER A 61 3.32 -4.75 4.97
C SER A 61 4.80 -4.35 5.08
N ALA A 62 5.55 -4.40 3.96
CA ALA A 62 6.93 -3.93 3.94
C ALA A 62 7.04 -2.42 4.23
N GLY A 63 6.11 -1.61 3.72
CA GLY A 63 6.05 -0.17 4.00
C GLY A 63 5.86 0.13 5.48
N ASN A 64 4.94 -0.58 6.14
CA ASN A 64 4.67 -0.44 7.58
C ASN A 64 5.87 -0.89 8.43
N THR A 65 6.55 -1.97 8.04
CA THR A 65 7.77 -2.45 8.70
C THR A 65 8.89 -1.40 8.61
N VAL A 66 9.12 -0.85 7.43
CA VAL A 66 10.12 0.20 7.21
C VAL A 66 9.78 1.48 7.99
N LEU A 67 8.50 1.86 8.03
CA LEU A 67 8.03 2.99 8.83
C LEU A 67 8.29 2.77 10.34
N ALA A 68 8.02 1.56 10.83
CA ALA A 68 8.30 1.23 12.24
C ALA A 68 9.80 1.33 12.55
N LEU A 69 10.68 0.85 11.66
CA LEU A 69 12.13 1.00 11.79
C LEU A 69 12.56 2.47 11.82
N ALA A 70 11.99 3.31 10.95
CA ALA A 70 12.28 4.74 10.94
C ALA A 70 11.86 5.41 12.26
N ASN A 71 10.68 5.07 12.80
CA ASN A 71 10.19 5.58 14.08
C ASN A 71 11.06 5.14 15.27
N LEU A 72 11.77 4.01 15.14
CA LEU A 72 12.75 3.54 16.13
C LEU A 72 14.14 4.19 15.95
N GLY A 73 14.27 5.17 15.05
CA GLY A 73 15.51 5.92 14.83
C GLY A 73 16.48 5.25 13.84
N ALA A 74 16.07 4.19 13.14
CA ALA A 74 16.82 3.65 12.03
C ALA A 74 16.67 4.55 10.79
N HIS A 75 17.59 4.40 9.80
CA HIS A 75 17.51 5.07 8.52
C HIS A 75 17.31 4.03 7.40
N PRO A 76 16.11 3.45 7.30
CA PRO A 76 15.84 2.38 6.36
C PRO A 76 15.62 2.92 4.94
N GLY A 77 15.71 2.02 3.95
CA GLY A 77 15.27 2.25 2.59
C GLY A 77 13.96 1.52 2.28
N PHE A 78 13.26 1.95 1.24
CA PHE A 78 12.09 1.27 0.71
C PHE A 78 12.11 1.23 -0.81
N ILE A 79 11.95 0.03 -1.38
CA ILE A 79 11.75 -0.20 -2.81
C ILE A 79 10.29 -0.58 -3.05
N GLY A 80 9.64 0.12 -3.96
CA GLY A 80 8.28 -0.17 -4.40
C GLY A 80 7.96 0.51 -5.72
N LYS A 81 6.77 0.25 -6.26
CA LYS A 81 6.32 0.85 -7.51
C LYS A 81 5.01 1.59 -7.31
N ILE A 82 4.95 2.82 -7.80
CA ILE A 82 3.79 3.73 -7.67
C ILE A 82 3.37 4.25 -9.03
N GLY A 83 2.13 4.66 -9.16
CA GLY A 83 1.64 5.43 -10.30
C GLY A 83 2.03 6.90 -10.22
N ASN A 84 1.84 7.61 -11.32
CA ASN A 84 2.03 9.07 -11.38
C ASN A 84 0.72 9.77 -11.01
N ASP A 85 0.27 9.60 -9.76
CA ASP A 85 -0.99 10.11 -9.24
C ASP A 85 -0.84 10.67 -7.82
N ASP A 86 -1.93 11.22 -7.28
CA ASP A 86 -1.95 11.83 -5.94
C ASP A 86 -1.62 10.83 -4.83
N PHE A 87 -2.01 9.57 -4.96
CA PHE A 87 -1.68 8.53 -3.99
C PHE A 87 -0.19 8.20 -4.00
N GLY A 88 0.42 8.12 -5.19
CA GLY A 88 1.86 7.91 -5.33
C GLY A 88 2.67 9.07 -4.74
N GLN A 89 2.25 10.31 -5.00
CA GLN A 89 2.88 11.49 -4.40
C GLN A 89 2.70 11.52 -2.89
N TYR A 90 1.51 11.15 -2.39
CA TYR A 90 1.25 11.03 -0.96
C TYR A 90 2.18 10.00 -0.30
N PHE A 91 2.28 8.78 -0.88
CA PHE A 91 3.15 7.71 -0.38
C PHE A 91 4.61 8.17 -0.31
N LYS A 92 5.13 8.72 -1.41
CA LYS A 92 6.51 9.22 -1.52
C LYS A 92 6.79 10.31 -0.48
N LYS A 93 5.93 11.33 -0.41
CA LYS A 93 6.10 12.47 0.50
C LYS A 93 6.11 12.04 1.97
N ASN A 94 5.23 11.14 2.36
CA ASN A 94 5.18 10.65 3.73
C ASN A 94 6.42 9.82 4.09
N GLY A 95 6.88 8.92 3.21
CA GLY A 95 8.10 8.15 3.45
C GLY A 95 9.32 9.05 3.63
N LEU A 96 9.51 10.03 2.75
CA LEU A 96 10.60 11.02 2.86
C LEU A 96 10.52 11.82 4.17
N LYS A 97 9.32 12.24 4.58
CA LYS A 97 9.12 12.98 5.84
C LYS A 97 9.54 12.16 7.07
N GLN A 98 9.43 10.85 7.00
CA GLN A 98 9.85 9.93 8.06
C GLN A 98 11.33 9.54 7.97
N GLY A 99 12.10 10.14 7.07
CA GLY A 99 13.53 9.85 6.91
C GLY A 99 13.82 8.51 6.20
N ILE A 100 12.86 7.95 5.47
CA ILE A 100 13.03 6.73 4.69
C ILE A 100 13.65 7.08 3.33
N ASP A 101 14.71 6.35 2.92
CA ASP A 101 15.27 6.47 1.57
C ASP A 101 14.32 5.77 0.56
N MET A 102 13.52 6.59 -0.13
CA MET A 102 12.45 6.11 -1.03
C MET A 102 12.98 5.85 -2.44
N LYS A 103 13.21 4.58 -2.78
CA LYS A 103 13.62 4.10 -4.11
C LYS A 103 12.40 3.63 -4.90
N LEU A 104 11.57 4.59 -5.32
CA LEU A 104 10.31 4.32 -5.97
C LEU A 104 10.44 4.27 -7.49
N LEU A 105 9.90 3.21 -8.06
CA LEU A 105 9.75 3.02 -9.50
C LEU A 105 8.45 3.64 -9.98
N ALA A 106 8.47 4.22 -11.17
CA ALA A 106 7.25 4.70 -11.83
C ALA A 106 6.54 3.55 -12.56
N GLY A 107 5.23 3.48 -12.43
CA GLY A 107 4.37 2.53 -13.13
C GLY A 107 3.34 3.26 -14.01
N ASP A 108 2.82 2.56 -15.00
CA ASP A 108 1.77 3.08 -15.92
C ASP A 108 0.36 2.96 -15.32
N LEU A 109 0.19 2.06 -14.34
CA LEU A 109 -1.07 1.90 -13.61
C LEU A 109 -1.14 2.85 -12.42
N PRO A 110 -2.37 3.15 -11.92
CA PRO A 110 -2.54 3.92 -10.69
C PRO A 110 -1.82 3.26 -9.50
N THR A 111 -1.45 4.07 -8.52
CA THR A 111 -0.88 3.60 -7.26
C THR A 111 -1.84 2.65 -6.55
N GLY A 112 -1.29 1.61 -5.91
CA GLY A 112 -2.09 0.66 -5.16
C GLY A 112 -2.79 1.29 -3.97
N VAL A 113 -4.04 0.89 -3.73
CA VAL A 113 -4.88 1.41 -2.65
C VAL A 113 -5.56 0.26 -1.92
N ALA A 114 -5.45 0.25 -0.60
CA ALA A 114 -6.26 -0.60 0.27
C ALA A 114 -7.44 0.22 0.81
N SER A 115 -8.63 -0.04 0.28
CA SER A 115 -9.87 0.53 0.81
C SER A 115 -10.26 -0.25 2.06
N THR A 116 -10.16 0.39 3.22
CA THR A 116 -10.41 -0.22 4.53
C THR A 116 -11.72 0.30 5.08
N PHE A 117 -12.71 -0.56 5.20
CA PHE A 117 -14.02 -0.25 5.76
C PHE A 117 -14.04 -0.69 7.22
N ILE A 118 -14.44 0.21 8.11
CA ILE A 118 -14.58 -0.05 9.54
C ILE A 118 -16.08 -0.09 9.85
N SER A 119 -16.59 -1.26 10.12
CA SER A 119 -17.98 -1.51 10.51
C SER A 119 -18.30 -0.90 11.88
N PRO A 120 -19.58 -0.69 12.25
CA PRO A 120 -19.98 -0.13 13.55
C PRO A 120 -19.47 -0.93 14.76
N ASP A 121 -19.26 -2.23 14.61
CA ASP A 121 -18.70 -3.12 15.65
C ASP A 121 -17.16 -3.11 15.69
N GLY A 122 -16.50 -2.31 14.83
CA GLY A 122 -15.05 -2.21 14.73
C GLY A 122 -14.39 -3.23 13.83
N GLU A 123 -15.14 -4.15 13.20
CA GLU A 123 -14.61 -5.12 12.24
C GLU A 123 -14.09 -4.40 10.98
N ARG A 124 -12.97 -4.88 10.44
CA ARG A 124 -12.31 -4.30 9.27
C ARG A 124 -12.46 -5.19 8.06
N THR A 125 -12.91 -4.61 6.96
CA THR A 125 -13.03 -5.27 5.65
C THR A 125 -12.17 -4.53 4.64
N PHE A 126 -11.43 -5.25 3.81
CA PHE A 126 -10.47 -4.66 2.88
C PHE A 126 -10.83 -5.03 1.43
N GLY A 127 -10.88 -4.00 0.59
CA GLY A 127 -10.83 -4.13 -0.86
C GLY A 127 -9.49 -3.57 -1.35
N THR A 128 -8.54 -4.44 -1.70
CA THR A 128 -7.17 -4.04 -2.03
C THR A 128 -6.93 -4.11 -3.54
N TYR A 129 -6.72 -2.95 -4.14
CA TYR A 129 -6.24 -2.80 -5.52
C TYR A 129 -4.72 -2.61 -5.50
N LEU A 130 -3.98 -3.52 -6.10
CA LEU A 130 -2.51 -3.46 -6.10
C LEU A 130 -1.93 -2.43 -7.09
N GLY A 131 -2.63 -2.14 -8.17
CA GLY A 131 -2.23 -1.15 -9.16
C GLY A 131 -0.79 -1.32 -9.66
N ALA A 132 -0.05 -0.22 -9.70
CA ALA A 132 1.34 -0.19 -10.14
C ALA A 132 2.23 -1.17 -9.36
N ALA A 133 1.95 -1.40 -8.07
CA ALA A 133 2.77 -2.31 -7.25
C ALA A 133 2.78 -3.74 -7.78
N ALA A 134 1.67 -4.23 -8.37
CA ALA A 134 1.58 -5.55 -8.98
C ALA A 134 2.46 -5.72 -10.24
N THR A 135 2.91 -4.62 -10.83
CA THR A 135 3.70 -4.63 -12.07
C THR A 135 5.22 -4.58 -11.82
N MET A 136 5.65 -4.67 -10.56
CA MET A 136 7.07 -4.72 -10.24
C MET A 136 7.65 -6.06 -10.64
N LYS A 137 8.76 -6.02 -11.40
CA LYS A 137 9.46 -7.20 -11.92
C LYS A 137 10.93 -7.16 -11.53
N ALA A 138 11.61 -8.32 -11.54
CA ALA A 138 13.03 -8.41 -11.25
C ALA A 138 13.88 -7.51 -12.15
N GLU A 139 13.52 -7.36 -13.41
CA GLU A 139 14.21 -6.50 -14.39
C GLU A 139 14.13 -5.00 -14.07
N ASN A 140 13.21 -4.59 -13.21
CA ASN A 140 13.11 -3.22 -12.72
C ASN A 140 14.13 -2.90 -11.61
N LEU A 141 14.77 -3.93 -11.05
CA LEU A 141 15.70 -3.81 -9.93
C LEU A 141 17.12 -3.68 -10.44
N THR A 142 17.89 -2.78 -9.83
CA THR A 142 19.32 -2.60 -10.10
C THR A 142 20.11 -2.80 -8.82
N LEU A 143 21.34 -3.28 -8.93
CA LEU A 143 22.23 -3.46 -7.77
C LEU A 143 22.46 -2.15 -7.00
N ASP A 144 22.39 -1.02 -7.68
CA ASP A 144 22.55 0.30 -7.06
C ASP A 144 21.45 0.62 -6.03
N MET A 145 20.26 0.05 -6.20
CA MET A 145 19.18 0.23 -5.22
C MET A 145 19.50 -0.39 -3.86
N PHE A 146 20.36 -1.39 -3.83
CA PHE A 146 20.72 -2.14 -2.62
C PHE A 146 22.05 -1.70 -1.99
N LYS A 147 22.81 -0.81 -2.64
CA LYS A 147 24.08 -0.33 -2.12
C LYS A 147 23.93 0.39 -0.78
N GLY A 148 24.75 0.01 0.18
CA GLY A 148 24.77 0.62 1.51
C GLY A 148 23.77 0.01 2.50
N TYR A 149 23.05 -1.05 2.11
CA TYR A 149 22.17 -1.82 2.98
C TYR A 149 22.78 -3.20 3.27
N ALA A 150 22.72 -3.62 4.53
CA ALA A 150 23.22 -4.92 4.97
C ALA A 150 22.11 -5.99 4.94
N TYR A 151 20.84 -5.58 5.05
CA TYR A 151 19.69 -6.49 5.12
C TYR A 151 18.61 -6.07 4.13
N LEU A 152 18.00 -7.07 3.49
CA LEU A 152 16.83 -6.92 2.63
C LEU A 152 15.64 -7.63 3.28
N TYR A 153 14.56 -6.88 3.51
CA TYR A 153 13.27 -7.40 3.95
C TYR A 153 12.29 -7.38 2.79
N ILE A 154 11.71 -8.53 2.44
CA ILE A 154 10.73 -8.64 1.35
C ILE A 154 9.41 -9.11 1.92
N ASP A 155 8.36 -8.37 1.63
CA ASP A 155 6.99 -8.76 1.96
C ASP A 155 6.01 -8.12 0.96
N CYS A 156 5.32 -8.96 0.20
CA CYS A 156 4.34 -8.51 -0.78
C CYS A 156 3.25 -9.57 -0.99
N LEU A 157 2.06 -9.11 -1.41
CA LEU A 157 0.91 -9.98 -1.68
C LEU A 157 1.08 -10.86 -2.93
N LEU A 158 2.13 -10.65 -3.71
CA LEU A 158 2.42 -11.44 -4.92
C LEU A 158 2.88 -12.87 -4.63
N TYR A 159 3.26 -13.18 -3.39
CA TYR A 159 3.65 -14.54 -2.98
C TYR A 159 2.47 -15.53 -2.92
N THR A 160 1.23 -15.04 -3.03
CA THR A 160 0.03 -15.88 -2.94
C THR A 160 -0.60 -16.22 -4.29
N SER A 161 0.00 -15.80 -5.40
CA SER A 161 -0.45 -16.23 -6.72
C SER A 161 0.15 -17.61 -7.02
N PRO A 162 -0.67 -18.68 -7.14
CA PRO A 162 -0.16 -19.95 -7.65
C PRO A 162 0.37 -19.71 -9.06
N SER A 163 1.60 -20.11 -9.28
CA SER A 163 2.26 -20.18 -10.58
C SER A 163 1.55 -21.16 -11.52
#